data_6222d0d280f81c98cf373ecc9134830e
#
_entry.id   6222d0d280f81c98cf373ecc9134830e
#
_cell.length_a   1.000
_cell.length_b   1.000
_cell.length_c   1.000
_cell.angle_alpha   90.00
_cell.angle_beta   90.00
_cell.angle_gamma   90.00
#
_symmetry.space_group_name_H-M   'P 1'
#
loop_
_entity.id
_entity.type
_entity.pdbx_description
1 polymer ?
#
loop_
_entity_poly.entity_id
_entity_poly.type
_entity_poly.pdbx_seq_one_letter_code
_entity_poly.pdbx_strand_id
1 'polypeptide(L)'
;MSFSSPTSQAQRSRRFLPWLLYLYALVLFAMHFVRIFDNSFWGDEGFSIGLAQMNVFEMLQVTAADNHPPLYYLFTQLLYHLLGNHGYVYHLSALIPYGLILILACTVIFRQFGLIPAVVVSTFASLTDTAIMFNVEARMY
;
A
#
# COMPACT_ATOMS: atom_id res chain seq x y z
N MET A 1 -37.83 11.15 -35.13
CA MET A 1 -37.10 11.39 -33.85
C MET A 1 -35.65 11.09 -34.13
N SER A 2 -34.84 12.13 -34.27
CA SER A 2 -33.38 12.01 -34.54
C SER A 2 -32.65 11.78 -33.20
N PHE A 3 -32.12 10.57 -33.00
CA PHE A 3 -31.21 10.28 -31.89
C PHE A 3 -29.88 10.97 -32.21
N SER A 4 -29.59 12.08 -31.55
CA SER A 4 -28.26 12.70 -31.58
C SER A 4 -27.26 11.73 -30.97
N SER A 5 -26.28 11.29 -31.76
CA SER A 5 -25.10 10.53 -31.30
C SER A 5 -24.38 11.30 -30.18
N PRO A 6 -23.86 10.61 -29.16
CA PRO A 6 -23.11 11.27 -28.08
C PRO A 6 -21.97 12.05 -28.69
N THR A 7 -21.90 13.35 -28.37
CA THR A 7 -20.94 14.29 -28.91
C THR A 7 -19.51 13.79 -28.69
N SER A 8 -18.64 14.02 -29.65
CA SER A 8 -17.22 13.62 -29.65
C SER A 8 -16.45 14.03 -28.36
N GLN A 9 -16.93 15.06 -27.68
CA GLN A 9 -16.43 15.52 -26.39
C GLN A 9 -16.67 14.50 -25.24
N ALA A 10 -17.87 13.88 -25.16
CA ALA A 10 -18.16 12.90 -24.12
C ALA A 10 -17.31 11.62 -24.28
N GLN A 11 -17.01 11.27 -25.53
CA GLN A 11 -16.19 10.11 -25.84
C GLN A 11 -14.70 10.36 -25.58
N ARG A 12 -14.21 11.59 -25.78
CA ARG A 12 -12.87 12.04 -25.42
C ARG A 12 -12.69 12.08 -23.89
N SER A 13 -13.64 12.62 -23.16
CA SER A 13 -13.60 12.69 -21.69
C SER A 13 -13.47 11.30 -21.04
N ARG A 14 -14.18 10.30 -21.56
CA ARG A 14 -14.10 8.92 -21.06
C ARG A 14 -12.74 8.27 -21.24
N ARG A 15 -11.94 8.69 -22.21
CA ARG A 15 -10.58 8.17 -22.45
C ARG A 15 -9.53 8.72 -21.49
N PHE A 16 -9.71 9.93 -20.97
CA PHE A 16 -8.77 10.56 -20.03
C PHE A 16 -9.04 10.19 -18.56
N LEU A 17 -10.26 9.75 -18.24
CA LEU A 17 -10.68 9.43 -16.87
C LEU A 17 -9.79 8.39 -16.17
N PRO A 18 -9.41 7.26 -16.81
CA PRO A 18 -8.50 6.30 -16.20
C PRO A 18 -7.12 6.92 -15.87
N TRP A 19 -6.59 7.74 -16.75
CA TRP A 19 -5.29 8.37 -16.56
C TRP A 19 -5.28 9.36 -15.39
N LEU A 20 -6.37 10.10 -15.20
CA LEU A 20 -6.53 10.98 -14.04
C LEU A 20 -6.61 10.18 -12.74
N LEU A 21 -7.26 9.02 -12.75
CA LEU A 21 -7.32 8.13 -11.59
C LEU A 21 -5.92 7.55 -11.28
N TYR A 22 -5.17 7.11 -12.28
CA TYR A 22 -3.79 6.62 -12.08
C TYR A 22 -2.87 7.73 -11.57
N LEU A 23 -2.99 8.95 -12.11
CA LEU A 23 -2.22 10.09 -11.62
C LEU A 23 -2.57 10.41 -10.17
N TYR A 24 -3.87 10.39 -9.82
CA TYR A 24 -4.33 10.57 -8.45
C TYR A 24 -3.75 9.51 -7.50
N ALA A 25 -3.84 8.24 -7.87
CA ALA A 25 -3.27 7.13 -7.09
C ALA A 25 -1.74 7.25 -6.95
N LEU A 26 -1.05 7.69 -8.02
CA LEU A 26 0.39 7.94 -7.98
C LEU A 26 0.76 9.06 -7.00
N VAL A 27 -0.02 10.14 -6.96
CA VAL A 27 0.20 11.23 -5.98
C VAL A 27 0.00 10.72 -4.56
N LEU A 28 -1.08 9.97 -4.30
CA LEU A 28 -1.31 9.36 -3.00
C LEU A 28 -0.19 8.42 -2.59
N PHE A 29 0.28 7.58 -3.51
CA PHE A 29 1.42 6.68 -3.25
C PHE A 29 2.71 7.45 -2.97
N ALA A 30 3.01 8.49 -3.75
CA ALA A 30 4.20 9.31 -3.57
C ALA A 30 4.24 10.02 -2.21
N MET A 31 3.08 10.44 -1.69
CA MET A 31 3.00 11.05 -0.34
C MET A 31 3.47 10.08 0.76
N HIS A 32 3.13 8.78 0.66
CA HIS A 32 3.59 7.77 1.61
C HIS A 32 5.02 7.32 1.30
N PHE A 33 5.39 7.22 0.02
CA PHE A 33 6.74 6.81 -0.40
C PHE A 33 7.83 7.73 0.15
N VAL A 34 7.61 9.03 0.17
CA VAL A 34 8.61 9.98 0.73
C VAL A 34 8.88 9.71 2.21
N ARG A 35 7.87 9.22 2.94
CA ARG A 35 7.95 8.99 4.39
C ARG A 35 8.75 7.74 4.79
N ILE A 36 8.99 6.79 3.88
CA ILE A 36 9.78 5.59 4.21
C ILE A 36 11.25 5.90 4.53
N PHE A 37 11.72 7.09 4.18
CA PHE A 37 13.07 7.55 4.48
C PHE A 37 13.19 8.25 5.84
N ASP A 38 12.08 8.40 6.56
CA ASP A 38 12.09 8.83 7.94
C ASP A 38 12.55 7.65 8.82
N ASN A 39 13.69 7.80 9.48
CA ASN A 39 14.32 6.73 10.26
C ASN A 39 13.87 6.72 11.73
N SER A 40 12.75 7.35 12.06
CA SER A 40 12.18 7.30 13.40
C SER A 40 11.37 6.02 13.59
N PHE A 41 11.92 5.03 14.28
CA PHE A 41 11.23 3.80 14.63
C PHE A 41 10.61 3.89 16.03
N TRP A 42 9.37 3.41 16.16
CA TRP A 42 8.70 3.22 17.45
C TRP A 42 9.13 1.89 18.08
N GLY A 43 8.89 1.72 19.40
CA GLY A 43 9.26 0.50 20.11
C GLY A 43 8.75 -0.80 19.48
N ASP A 44 7.51 -0.79 18.98
CA ASP A 44 6.89 -1.97 18.35
C ASP A 44 7.46 -2.28 16.95
N GLU A 45 7.91 -1.26 16.23
CA GLU A 45 8.66 -1.47 14.97
C GLU A 45 10.02 -2.12 15.25
N GLY A 46 10.66 -1.78 16.38
CA GLY A 46 11.86 -2.45 16.85
C GLY A 46 11.69 -3.96 17.04
N PHE A 47 10.53 -4.40 17.51
CA PHE A 47 10.18 -5.82 17.59
C PHE A 47 10.13 -6.47 16.20
N SER A 48 9.44 -5.84 15.24
CA SER A 48 9.38 -6.33 13.85
C SER A 48 10.75 -6.39 13.19
N ILE A 49 11.60 -5.38 13.43
CA ILE A 49 12.98 -5.34 12.94
C ILE A 49 13.81 -6.48 13.57
N GLY A 50 13.68 -6.70 14.88
CA GLY A 50 14.35 -7.80 15.57
C GLY A 50 13.96 -9.17 14.98
N LEU A 51 12.67 -9.41 14.75
CA LEU A 51 12.19 -10.65 14.13
C LEU A 51 12.69 -10.83 12.70
N ALA A 52 12.81 -9.75 11.93
CA ALA A 52 13.31 -9.83 10.56
C ALA A 52 14.79 -10.21 10.48
N GLN A 53 15.56 -10.00 11.55
CA GLN A 53 16.99 -10.33 11.64
C GLN A 53 17.27 -11.72 12.23
N MET A 54 16.26 -12.37 12.84
CA MET A 54 16.38 -13.73 13.36
C MET A 54 16.41 -14.76 12.24
N ASN A 55 16.80 -16.00 12.55
CA ASN A 55 16.54 -17.08 11.61
C ASN A 55 15.03 -17.39 11.53
N VAL A 56 14.59 -17.93 10.39
CA VAL A 56 13.16 -18.19 10.13
C VAL A 56 12.51 -19.06 11.21
N PHE A 57 13.23 -20.06 11.71
CA PHE A 57 12.68 -21.00 12.71
C PHE A 57 12.47 -20.32 14.08
N GLU A 58 13.45 -19.54 14.53
CA GLU A 58 13.32 -18.75 15.77
C GLU A 58 12.21 -17.72 15.66
N MET A 59 12.13 -16.99 14.53
CA MET A 59 11.07 -16.03 14.27
C MET A 59 9.68 -16.70 14.36
N LEU A 60 9.52 -17.89 13.75
CA LEU A 60 8.25 -18.63 13.80
C LEU A 60 7.89 -19.08 15.23
N GLN A 61 8.87 -19.46 16.04
CA GLN A 61 8.62 -19.80 17.45
C GLN A 61 8.17 -18.58 18.26
N VAL A 62 8.84 -17.44 18.08
CA VAL A 62 8.49 -16.20 18.79
C VAL A 62 7.09 -15.72 18.39
N THR A 63 6.80 -15.68 17.09
CA THR A 63 5.49 -15.22 16.58
C THR A 63 4.35 -16.17 16.99
N ALA A 64 4.61 -17.47 17.06
CA ALA A 64 3.62 -18.44 17.54
C ALA A 64 3.32 -18.27 19.03
N ALA A 65 4.32 -17.93 19.85
CA ALA A 65 4.14 -17.67 21.28
C ALA A 65 3.37 -16.36 21.55
N ASP A 66 3.51 -15.36 20.66
CA ASP A 66 2.91 -14.03 20.80
C ASP A 66 1.59 -13.87 20.01
N ASN A 67 1.02 -14.97 19.49
CA ASN A 67 -0.20 -14.96 18.68
C ASN A 67 -0.18 -14.05 17.44
N HIS A 68 1.00 -13.76 16.91
CA HIS A 68 1.16 -12.91 15.74
C HIS A 68 1.21 -13.73 14.43
N PRO A 69 0.49 -13.31 13.35
CA PRO A 69 0.52 -14.03 12.08
C PRO A 69 1.92 -13.98 11.47
N PRO A 70 2.57 -15.12 11.17
CA PRO A 70 3.96 -15.16 10.74
C PRO A 70 4.20 -14.64 9.32
N LEU A 71 3.15 -14.55 8.49
CA LEU A 71 3.26 -14.18 7.08
C LEU A 71 3.88 -12.79 6.87
N TYR A 72 3.50 -11.83 7.70
CA TYR A 72 4.05 -10.48 7.65
C TYR A 72 5.56 -10.47 7.92
N TYR A 73 5.99 -11.19 8.93
CA TYR A 73 7.41 -11.25 9.32
C TYR A 73 8.25 -12.02 8.30
N LEU A 74 7.70 -13.08 7.69
CA LEU A 74 8.35 -13.76 6.57
C LEU A 74 8.54 -12.83 5.36
N PHE A 75 7.53 -12.01 5.07
CA PHE A 75 7.65 -11.01 4.01
C PHE A 75 8.69 -9.94 4.33
N THR A 76 8.72 -9.45 5.57
CA THR A 76 9.73 -8.48 6.03
C THR A 76 11.14 -9.09 6.00
N GLN A 77 11.31 -10.36 6.42
CA GLN A 77 12.59 -11.08 6.29
C GLN A 77 13.03 -11.21 4.84
N LEU A 78 12.09 -11.54 3.93
CA LEU A 78 12.40 -11.61 2.50
C LEU A 78 12.96 -10.28 1.99
N LEU A 79 12.32 -9.16 2.34
CA LEU A 79 12.79 -7.83 1.97
C LEU A 79 14.16 -7.52 2.58
N TYR A 80 14.36 -7.84 3.85
CA TYR A 80 15.65 -7.69 4.54
C TYR A 80 16.76 -8.46 3.84
N HIS A 81 16.55 -9.72 3.47
CA HIS A 81 17.55 -10.54 2.78
C HIS A 81 17.83 -10.09 1.35
N LEU A 82 16.84 -9.52 0.66
CA LEU A 82 17.00 -9.03 -0.71
C LEU A 82 17.65 -7.65 -0.79
N LEU A 83 17.31 -6.74 0.13
CA LEU A 83 17.64 -5.33 0.06
C LEU A 83 18.64 -4.87 1.16
N GLY A 84 18.93 -5.76 2.12
CA GLY A 84 19.87 -5.46 3.21
C GLY A 84 19.21 -4.76 4.41
N ASN A 85 20.06 -4.44 5.41
CA ASN A 85 19.64 -3.83 6.68
C ASN A 85 19.59 -2.30 6.58
N HIS A 86 18.55 -1.78 5.98
CA HIS A 86 18.30 -0.35 5.87
C HIS A 86 16.90 -0.01 6.42
N GLY A 87 16.75 1.14 7.09
CA GLY A 87 15.50 1.55 7.71
C GLY A 87 14.31 1.50 6.74
N TYR A 88 14.46 2.06 5.54
CA TYR A 88 13.41 2.06 4.52
C TYR A 88 12.95 0.65 4.10
N VAL A 89 13.76 -0.38 4.26
CA VAL A 89 13.41 -1.77 3.89
C VAL A 89 12.26 -2.29 4.74
N TYR A 90 12.27 -1.95 6.03
CA TYR A 90 11.21 -2.35 6.96
C TYR A 90 9.89 -1.61 6.65
N HIS A 91 9.95 -0.34 6.33
CA HIS A 91 8.79 0.45 5.90
C HIS A 91 8.20 -0.05 4.56
N LEU A 92 9.02 -0.64 3.67
CA LEU A 92 8.53 -1.25 2.44
C LEU A 92 7.55 -2.41 2.69
N SER A 93 7.65 -3.09 3.84
CA SER A 93 6.72 -4.18 4.18
C SER A 93 5.27 -3.71 4.34
N ALA A 94 5.04 -2.46 4.71
CA ALA A 94 3.72 -1.84 4.74
C ALA A 94 3.39 -1.10 3.43
N LEU A 95 4.37 -0.41 2.84
CA LEU A 95 4.16 0.38 1.63
C LEU A 95 3.79 -0.47 0.40
N ILE A 96 4.36 -1.66 0.26
CA ILE A 96 4.07 -2.56 -0.87
C ILE A 96 2.60 -3.02 -0.86
N PRO A 97 2.04 -3.58 0.24
CA PRO A 97 0.62 -3.89 0.31
C PRO A 97 -0.29 -2.68 0.07
N TYR A 98 0.05 -1.52 0.60
CA TYR A 98 -0.69 -0.29 0.31
C TYR A 98 -0.69 0.04 -1.19
N GLY A 99 0.45 -0.04 -1.86
CA GLY A 99 0.54 0.16 -3.31
C GLY A 99 -0.34 -0.82 -4.10
N LEU A 100 -0.41 -2.09 -3.66
CA LEU A 100 -1.31 -3.10 -4.25
C LEU A 100 -2.79 -2.72 -4.08
N ILE A 101 -3.18 -2.16 -2.94
CA ILE A 101 -4.55 -1.65 -2.73
C ILE A 101 -4.89 -0.56 -3.75
N LEU A 102 -3.99 0.40 -3.98
CA LEU A 102 -4.19 1.45 -4.99
C LEU A 102 -4.29 0.87 -6.41
N ILE A 103 -3.45 -0.11 -6.75
CA ILE A 103 -3.52 -0.79 -8.05
C ILE A 103 -4.86 -1.51 -8.20
N LEU A 104 -5.34 -2.22 -7.18
CA LEU A 104 -6.64 -2.88 -7.18
C LEU A 104 -7.79 -1.87 -7.32
N ALA A 105 -7.72 -0.73 -6.63
CA ALA A 105 -8.71 0.33 -6.77
C ALA A 105 -8.77 0.88 -8.21
N CYS A 106 -7.63 1.14 -8.82
CA CYS A 106 -7.52 1.69 -10.17
C CYS A 106 -7.86 0.66 -11.28
N THR A 107 -7.70 -0.64 -11.02
CA THR A 107 -7.92 -1.68 -12.02
C THR A 107 -9.24 -2.39 -11.81
N VAL A 108 -9.41 -3.09 -10.70
CA VAL A 108 -10.58 -3.95 -10.46
C VAL A 108 -11.79 -3.11 -10.09
N ILE A 109 -11.67 -2.25 -9.07
CA ILE A 109 -12.82 -1.45 -8.57
C ILE A 109 -13.28 -0.47 -9.64
N PHE A 110 -12.36 0.20 -10.31
CA PHE A 110 -12.71 1.12 -11.39
C PHE A 110 -13.44 0.42 -12.55
N ARG A 111 -13.00 -0.80 -12.94
CA ARG A 111 -13.65 -1.55 -14.04
C ARG A 111 -15.02 -2.09 -13.66
N GLN A 112 -15.22 -2.52 -12.42
CA GLN A 112 -16.47 -3.15 -11.98
C GLN A 112 -17.50 -2.12 -11.50
N PHE A 113 -17.08 -1.09 -10.80
CA PHE A 113 -17.96 -0.15 -10.08
C PHE A 113 -17.84 1.30 -10.54
N GLY A 114 -16.86 1.62 -11.38
CA GLY A 114 -16.65 2.96 -11.93
C GLY A 114 -15.74 3.85 -11.09
N LEU A 115 -15.69 5.14 -11.48
CA LEU A 115 -14.72 6.10 -10.93
C LEU A 115 -14.95 6.42 -9.46
N ILE A 116 -16.19 6.68 -9.05
CA ILE A 116 -16.49 7.17 -7.70
C ILE A 116 -16.05 6.16 -6.64
N PRO A 117 -16.42 4.86 -6.70
CA PRO A 117 -15.93 3.87 -5.75
C PRO A 117 -14.40 3.72 -5.75
N ALA A 118 -13.76 3.78 -6.93
CA ALA A 118 -12.31 3.69 -7.02
C ALA A 118 -11.60 4.87 -6.32
N VAL A 119 -12.10 6.10 -6.52
CA VAL A 119 -11.58 7.30 -5.82
C VAL A 119 -11.84 7.20 -4.32
N VAL A 120 -13.04 6.81 -3.90
CA VAL A 120 -13.38 6.65 -2.47
C VAL A 120 -12.44 5.66 -1.79
N VAL A 121 -12.26 4.46 -2.36
CA VAL A 121 -11.36 3.45 -1.79
C VAL A 121 -9.91 3.96 -1.74
N SER A 122 -9.41 4.57 -2.83
CA SER A 122 -8.05 5.14 -2.85
C SER A 122 -7.85 6.23 -1.82
N THR A 123 -8.86 7.11 -1.63
CA THR A 123 -8.84 8.19 -0.64
C THR A 123 -8.83 7.62 0.78
N PHE A 124 -9.74 6.68 1.09
CA PHE A 124 -9.80 6.06 2.41
C PHE A 124 -8.52 5.31 2.76
N ALA A 125 -7.98 4.52 1.82
CA ALA A 125 -6.74 3.79 2.01
C ALA A 125 -5.51 4.70 2.18
N SER A 126 -5.62 6.00 1.90
CA SER A 126 -4.48 6.92 1.91
C SER A 126 -4.59 8.05 2.91
N LEU A 127 -5.77 8.60 3.15
CA LEU A 127 -5.95 9.87 3.84
C LEU A 127 -6.69 9.78 5.18
N THR A 128 -7.09 8.57 5.63
CA THR A 128 -7.54 8.40 7.02
C THR A 128 -6.35 8.52 7.97
N ASP A 129 -6.58 8.98 9.20
CA ASP A 129 -5.53 9.09 10.22
C ASP A 129 -4.78 7.75 10.41
N THR A 130 -5.53 6.66 10.45
CA THR A 130 -4.98 5.30 10.50
C THR A 130 -4.12 4.97 9.28
N ALA A 131 -4.57 5.28 8.07
CA ALA A 131 -3.82 5.03 6.85
C ALA A 131 -2.54 5.88 6.78
N ILE A 132 -2.61 7.14 7.21
CA ILE A 132 -1.45 8.02 7.25
C ILE A 132 -0.37 7.47 8.19
N MET A 133 -0.75 6.86 9.31
CA MET A 133 0.20 6.24 10.22
C MET A 133 0.71 4.89 9.69
N PHE A 134 -0.18 3.96 9.38
CA PHE A 134 0.15 2.55 9.20
C PHE A 134 0.61 2.15 7.79
N ASN A 135 0.39 2.96 6.75
CA ASN A 135 0.86 2.64 5.41
C ASN A 135 2.40 2.63 5.26
N VAL A 136 3.11 3.14 6.24
CA VAL A 136 4.57 3.19 6.27
C VAL A 136 5.19 2.62 7.55
N GLU A 137 4.39 2.27 8.56
CA GLU A 137 4.90 1.63 9.78
C GLU A 137 5.27 0.16 9.52
N ALA A 138 6.43 -0.25 10.04
CA ALA A 138 6.90 -1.63 9.97
C ALA A 138 6.14 -2.53 10.97
N ARG A 139 4.81 -2.62 10.81
CA ARG A 139 3.90 -3.39 11.68
C ARG A 139 2.89 -4.19 10.85
N MET A 140 2.29 -5.18 11.46
CA MET A 140 1.41 -6.16 10.83
C MET A 140 -0.10 -5.82 10.93
N TYR A 141 -0.50 -4.61 10.79
CA TYR A 141 -1.92 -4.25 10.81
C TYR A 141 -2.65 -4.59 9.50
#